data_ddaaaee8c6ef5502c6e6d9c67793b3e9
#
_entry.id   ddaaaee8c6ef5502c6e6d9c67793b3e9
#
_cell.length_a   1.000
_cell.length_b   1.000
_cell.length_c   1.000
_cell.angle_alpha   90.00
_cell.angle_beta   90.00
_cell.angle_gamma   90.00
#
_symmetry.space_group_name_H-M   'P 1'
#
loop_
_entity.id
_entity.type
_entity.pdbx_description
1 polymer ?
#
loop_
_entity_poly.entity_id
_entity_poly.type
_entity_poly.pdbx_seq_one_letter_code
_entity_poly.pdbx_strand_id
1 'polypeptide(L)'
;MGNARNRRRRPGRKSAFRQPKPLILVVSEGEVTEPEYLLGLQRACRNPRVTIKVAEEHGVPMTVVKTAKQYKKDGERRAARERDENLAYDSVWCVFDVDDHPNLGQAKKMAQDNAIDLAISNPCIELWLLLHFRDNPGMQHRSAIVQRLRQYVPEFNKHVDFDKTYDAGYAQAVARKADGPGSRESKGAPPQSYDRDVQTYGTDSRVLNRIDKQSSTS
;
A
#
# COMPACT_ATOMS: atom_id res chain seq x y z
N MET A 1 -72.95 3.22 0.55
CA MET A 1 -71.99 2.32 1.21
C MET A 1 -70.67 2.33 0.40
N GLY A 2 -69.68 3.05 0.87
CA GLY A 2 -68.41 3.24 0.17
C GLY A 2 -67.39 2.20 0.59
N ASN A 3 -66.84 1.47 -0.38
CA ASN A 3 -65.92 0.39 -0.20
C ASN A 3 -64.49 0.98 0.04
N ALA A 4 -64.01 1.00 1.30
CA ALA A 4 -62.66 1.44 1.64
C ALA A 4 -61.63 0.43 1.13
N ARG A 5 -60.98 0.75 -0.01
CA ARG A 5 -59.88 -0.04 -0.56
C ARG A 5 -58.68 -0.01 0.43
N ASN A 6 -58.51 -1.12 1.13
CA ASN A 6 -57.34 -1.37 2.00
C ASN A 6 -56.05 -1.43 1.15
N ARG A 7 -55.39 -0.28 0.95
CA ARG A 7 -54.08 -0.21 0.29
C ARG A 7 -53.06 -0.83 1.21
N ARG A 8 -52.73 -2.12 1.04
CA ARG A 8 -51.57 -2.75 1.65
C ARG A 8 -50.35 -1.88 1.35
N ARG A 9 -49.78 -1.30 2.41
CA ARG A 9 -48.46 -0.61 2.33
C ARG A 9 -47.48 -1.59 1.77
N ARG A 10 -46.88 -1.27 0.61
CA ARG A 10 -45.77 -2.03 0.05
C ARG A 10 -44.65 -2.00 1.10
N PRO A 11 -44.02 -3.17 1.40
CA PRO A 11 -42.86 -3.19 2.29
C PRO A 11 -41.82 -2.20 1.75
N GLY A 12 -41.37 -1.28 2.61
CA GLY A 12 -40.29 -0.35 2.24
C GLY A 12 -39.10 -1.16 1.78
N ARG A 13 -38.55 -0.80 0.63
CA ARG A 13 -37.33 -1.40 0.11
C ARG A 13 -36.27 -1.23 1.19
N LYS A 14 -35.77 -2.33 1.77
CA LYS A 14 -34.62 -2.27 2.67
C LYS A 14 -33.54 -1.50 1.93
N SER A 15 -33.09 -0.38 2.48
CA SER A 15 -31.93 0.33 1.91
C SER A 15 -30.79 -0.65 1.90
N ALA A 16 -30.19 -0.87 0.71
CA ALA A 16 -29.00 -1.69 0.60
C ALA A 16 -27.90 -0.99 1.41
N PHE A 17 -27.64 -1.50 2.60
CA PHE A 17 -26.57 -1.01 3.47
C PHE A 17 -25.25 -1.50 2.86
N ARG A 18 -24.72 -0.75 1.90
CA ARG A 18 -23.36 -0.94 1.43
C ARG A 18 -22.43 -0.30 2.45
N GLN A 19 -21.65 -1.11 3.12
CA GLN A 19 -20.57 -0.58 3.93
C GLN A 19 -19.63 0.23 3.02
N PRO A 20 -19.24 1.45 3.41
CA PRO A 20 -18.30 2.24 2.63
C PRO A 20 -16.96 1.50 2.56
N LYS A 21 -16.26 1.61 1.43
CA LYS A 21 -14.88 1.12 1.31
C LYS A 21 -14.01 1.78 2.36
N PRO A 22 -12.96 1.12 2.88
CA PRO A 22 -12.10 1.68 3.90
C PRO A 22 -11.42 2.97 3.41
N LEU A 23 -11.33 3.95 4.28
CA LEU A 23 -10.55 5.17 4.08
C LEU A 23 -9.10 4.88 4.44
N ILE A 24 -8.23 4.85 3.45
CA ILE A 24 -6.81 4.49 3.58
C ILE A 24 -5.95 5.72 3.32
N LEU A 25 -5.02 5.98 4.21
CA LEU A 25 -3.95 6.96 4.00
C LEU A 25 -2.66 6.21 3.68
N VAL A 26 -1.98 6.62 2.61
CA VAL A 26 -0.63 6.17 2.28
C VAL A 26 0.28 7.40 2.20
N VAL A 27 1.38 7.38 2.94
CA VAL A 27 2.41 8.42 2.89
C VAL A 27 3.67 7.80 2.33
N SER A 28 4.15 8.30 1.19
CA SER A 28 5.36 7.82 0.50
C SER A 28 6.54 8.75 0.74
N GLU A 29 7.72 8.16 0.68
CA GLU A 29 8.99 8.89 0.66
C GLU A 29 9.27 9.46 -0.72
N GLY A 30 9.07 8.66 -1.77
CA GLY A 30 9.31 9.04 -3.15
C GLY A 30 8.22 9.96 -3.71
N GLU A 31 8.65 10.88 -4.58
CA GLU A 31 7.77 11.90 -5.18
C GLU A 31 7.00 11.39 -6.41
N VAL A 32 7.53 10.39 -7.11
CA VAL A 32 7.07 10.02 -8.44
C VAL A 32 6.64 8.55 -8.51
N THR A 33 7.57 7.63 -8.37
CA THR A 33 7.35 6.20 -8.65
C THR A 33 6.26 5.59 -7.77
N GLU A 34 6.38 5.75 -6.45
CA GLU A 34 5.44 5.19 -5.49
C GLU A 34 4.05 5.82 -5.61
N PRO A 35 3.90 7.17 -5.64
CA PRO A 35 2.59 7.80 -5.82
C PRO A 35 1.91 7.42 -7.13
N GLU A 36 2.63 7.43 -8.27
CA GLU A 36 2.05 7.09 -9.56
C GLU A 36 1.58 5.63 -9.61
N TYR A 37 2.40 4.70 -9.08
CA TYR A 37 2.04 3.30 -8.97
C TYR A 37 0.78 3.10 -8.10
N LEU A 38 0.76 3.70 -6.90
CA LEU A 38 -0.35 3.55 -5.96
C LEU A 38 -1.64 4.19 -6.48
N LEU A 39 -1.56 5.33 -7.18
CA LEU A 39 -2.70 5.97 -7.84
C LEU A 39 -3.26 5.08 -8.96
N GLY A 40 -2.39 4.45 -9.75
CA GLY A 40 -2.79 3.48 -10.75
C GLY A 40 -3.52 2.28 -10.13
N LEU A 41 -2.92 1.69 -9.09
CA LEU A 41 -3.54 0.59 -8.35
C LEU A 41 -4.88 0.99 -7.72
N GLN A 42 -4.98 2.19 -7.15
CA GLN A 42 -6.25 2.73 -6.62
C GLN A 42 -7.34 2.74 -7.69
N ARG A 43 -7.01 3.19 -8.91
CA ARG A 43 -7.95 3.20 -10.05
C ARG A 43 -8.37 1.79 -10.42
N ALA A 44 -7.40 0.87 -10.58
CA ALA A 44 -7.66 -0.53 -10.92
C ALA A 44 -8.57 -1.21 -9.90
N CYS A 45 -8.32 -1.00 -8.61
CA CYS A 45 -9.13 -1.52 -7.50
C CYS A 45 -10.44 -0.74 -7.27
N ARG A 46 -10.68 0.33 -8.02
CA ARG A 46 -11.87 1.18 -7.90
C ARG A 46 -12.16 1.62 -6.46
N ASN A 47 -11.10 1.94 -5.68
CA ASN A 47 -11.25 2.43 -4.32
C ASN A 47 -10.92 3.94 -4.22
N PRO A 48 -11.90 4.85 -4.38
CA PRO A 48 -11.68 6.29 -4.35
C PRO A 48 -11.33 6.82 -2.95
N ARG A 49 -11.43 5.99 -1.92
CA ARG A 49 -11.15 6.38 -0.52
C ARG A 49 -9.69 6.15 -0.09
N VAL A 50 -8.80 5.87 -1.03
CA VAL A 50 -7.35 5.85 -0.78
C VAL A 50 -6.80 7.26 -0.99
N THR A 51 -6.17 7.82 0.04
CA THR A 51 -5.49 9.12 -0.02
C THR A 51 -3.99 8.87 -0.04
N ILE A 52 -3.32 9.36 -1.08
CA ILE A 52 -1.88 9.25 -1.24
C ILE A 52 -1.26 10.62 -0.98
N LYS A 53 -0.28 10.68 -0.11
CA LYS A 53 0.49 11.87 0.24
C LYS A 53 1.98 11.59 0.09
N VAL A 54 2.72 12.60 -0.27
CA VAL A 54 4.18 12.57 -0.30
C VAL A 54 4.71 13.30 0.93
N ALA A 55 5.75 12.78 1.56
CA ALA A 55 6.38 13.46 2.69
C ALA A 55 7.10 14.73 2.20
N GLU A 56 7.04 15.82 2.99
CA GLU A 56 7.63 17.11 2.61
C GLU A 56 9.16 17.05 2.56
N GLU A 57 9.78 16.27 3.43
CA GLU A 57 11.23 16.02 3.43
C GLU A 57 11.50 14.63 2.88
N HIS A 58 12.19 14.55 1.75
CA HIS A 58 12.49 13.30 1.06
C HIS A 58 13.68 12.58 1.70
N GLY A 59 13.74 11.26 1.55
CA GLY A 59 14.87 10.45 1.96
C GLY A 59 15.01 10.22 3.47
N VAL A 60 13.98 10.50 4.28
CA VAL A 60 14.05 10.30 5.73
C VAL A 60 12.83 9.55 6.26
N PRO A 61 12.94 8.23 6.56
CA PRO A 61 11.85 7.41 7.07
C PRO A 61 11.13 8.01 8.28
N MET A 62 11.87 8.68 9.16
CA MET A 62 11.30 9.35 10.33
C MET A 62 10.32 10.48 9.96
N THR A 63 10.61 11.24 8.90
CA THR A 63 9.71 12.31 8.42
C THR A 63 8.44 11.72 7.82
N VAL A 64 8.55 10.65 7.04
CA VAL A 64 7.38 9.94 6.49
C VAL A 64 6.43 9.51 7.61
N VAL A 65 6.97 8.90 8.68
CA VAL A 65 6.15 8.46 9.82
C VAL A 65 5.56 9.63 10.60
N LYS A 66 6.30 10.72 10.82
CA LYS A 66 5.78 11.94 11.48
C LYS A 66 4.64 12.55 10.67
N THR A 67 4.78 12.66 9.36
CA THR A 67 3.76 13.16 8.44
C THR A 67 2.50 12.29 8.50
N ALA A 68 2.66 10.96 8.43
CA ALA A 68 1.54 10.02 8.55
C ALA A 68 0.81 10.15 9.88
N LYS A 69 1.55 10.25 10.99
CA LYS A 69 0.99 10.48 12.34
C LYS A 69 0.19 11.77 12.42
N GLN A 70 0.68 12.86 11.81
CA GLN A 70 -0.02 14.13 11.81
C GLN A 70 -1.34 14.01 11.04
N TYR A 71 -1.35 13.49 9.82
CA TYR A 71 -2.58 13.29 9.05
C TYR A 71 -3.58 12.37 9.74
N LYS A 72 -3.11 11.30 10.40
CA LYS A 72 -3.96 10.40 11.19
C LYS A 72 -4.70 11.18 12.28
N LYS A 73 -3.96 11.94 13.09
CA LYS A 73 -4.54 12.78 14.16
C LYS A 73 -5.53 13.83 13.62
N ASP A 74 -5.22 14.43 12.49
CA ASP A 74 -6.11 15.44 11.88
C ASP A 74 -7.41 14.80 11.38
N GLY A 75 -7.34 13.58 10.83
CA GLY A 75 -8.50 12.76 10.47
C GLY A 75 -9.37 12.45 11.71
N GLU A 76 -8.74 11.95 12.78
CA GLU A 76 -9.43 11.66 14.05
C GLU A 76 -10.11 12.89 14.67
N ARG A 77 -9.42 14.05 14.68
CA ARG A 77 -9.98 15.32 15.16
C ARG A 77 -11.17 15.78 14.32
N ARG A 78 -11.07 15.64 12.98
CA ARG A 78 -12.17 15.99 12.08
C ARG A 78 -13.38 15.08 12.31
N ALA A 79 -13.16 13.77 12.42
CA ALA A 79 -14.21 12.79 12.71
C ALA A 79 -14.94 13.11 14.02
N ALA A 80 -14.20 13.43 15.09
CA ALA A 80 -14.75 13.81 16.38
C ALA A 80 -15.56 15.13 16.30
N ARG A 81 -15.05 16.14 15.60
CA ARG A 81 -15.71 17.44 15.44
C ARG A 81 -17.02 17.31 14.66
N GLU A 82 -17.02 16.53 13.60
CA GLU A 82 -18.17 16.36 12.71
C GLU A 82 -19.08 15.21 13.13
N ARG A 83 -18.71 14.47 14.18
CA ARG A 83 -19.42 13.27 14.68
C ARG A 83 -19.67 12.23 13.58
N ASP A 84 -18.68 12.05 12.72
CA ASP A 84 -18.69 11.09 11.61
C ASP A 84 -17.39 10.28 11.61
N GLU A 85 -17.47 9.03 12.08
CA GLU A 85 -16.32 8.11 12.15
C GLU A 85 -15.75 7.79 10.76
N ASN A 86 -16.53 7.94 9.69
CA ASN A 86 -16.05 7.69 8.31
C ASN A 86 -15.05 8.74 7.82
N LEU A 87 -14.79 9.79 8.59
CA LEU A 87 -13.76 10.80 8.30
C LEU A 87 -12.40 10.47 8.92
N ALA A 88 -12.33 9.50 9.83
CA ALA A 88 -11.07 8.96 10.31
C ALA A 88 -10.53 7.89 9.32
N TYR A 89 -9.21 7.75 9.27
CA TYR A 89 -8.58 6.71 8.46
C TYR A 89 -8.73 5.35 9.11
N ASP A 90 -9.24 4.36 8.37
CA ASP A 90 -9.33 2.97 8.81
C ASP A 90 -7.95 2.29 8.85
N SER A 91 -7.01 2.75 8.02
CA SER A 91 -5.62 2.33 8.06
C SER A 91 -4.69 3.43 7.52
N VAL A 92 -3.48 3.48 8.08
CA VAL A 92 -2.45 4.45 7.70
C VAL A 92 -1.17 3.69 7.41
N TRP A 93 -0.57 3.95 6.26
CA TRP A 93 0.63 3.29 5.76
C TRP A 93 1.73 4.28 5.45
N CYS A 94 2.97 3.90 5.78
CA CYS A 94 4.17 4.59 5.29
C CYS A 94 4.89 3.69 4.29
N VAL A 95 5.28 4.26 3.16
CA VAL A 95 6.01 3.57 2.08
C VAL A 95 7.37 4.23 1.90
N PHE A 96 8.44 3.47 2.08
CA PHE A 96 9.81 3.93 1.87
C PHE A 96 10.75 2.78 1.55
N ASP A 97 11.92 3.10 1.01
CA ASP A 97 12.96 2.13 0.69
C ASP A 97 13.85 1.83 1.90
N VAL A 98 14.47 0.65 1.93
CA VAL A 98 15.56 0.37 2.87
C VAL A 98 16.82 1.03 2.33
N ASP A 99 17.09 2.23 2.79
CA ASP A 99 18.38 2.88 2.64
C ASP A 99 19.14 2.84 3.97
N ASP A 100 20.46 3.10 3.97
CA ASP A 100 21.31 3.15 5.17
C ASP A 100 20.95 4.35 6.06
N HIS A 101 19.71 4.42 6.53
CA HIS A 101 19.26 5.48 7.42
C HIS A 101 19.50 5.12 8.88
N PRO A 102 20.30 5.91 9.61
CA PRO A 102 20.65 5.62 11.02
C PRO A 102 19.42 5.59 11.95
N ASN A 103 18.32 6.21 11.55
CA ASN A 103 17.10 6.35 12.35
C ASN A 103 15.96 5.39 11.95
N LEU A 104 16.23 4.39 11.11
CA LEU A 104 15.21 3.45 10.66
C LEU A 104 14.52 2.71 11.83
N GLY A 105 15.29 2.27 12.83
CA GLY A 105 14.75 1.63 14.03
C GLY A 105 13.81 2.53 14.83
N GLN A 106 14.14 3.82 14.95
CA GLN A 106 13.28 4.80 15.63
C GLN A 106 12.00 5.08 14.83
N ALA A 107 12.10 5.14 13.50
CA ALA A 107 10.93 5.31 12.62
C ALA A 107 9.97 4.12 12.76
N LYS A 108 10.49 2.89 12.75
CA LYS A 108 9.69 1.67 12.97
C LYS A 108 8.99 1.68 14.32
N LYS A 109 9.73 2.00 15.40
CA LYS A 109 9.13 2.09 16.73
C LYS A 109 8.04 3.15 16.79
N MET A 110 8.27 4.33 16.23
CA MET A 110 7.25 5.39 16.18
C MET A 110 6.01 4.95 15.40
N ALA A 111 6.15 4.26 14.27
CA ALA A 111 5.05 3.74 13.49
C ALA A 111 4.23 2.73 14.32
N GLN A 112 4.89 1.78 14.96
CA GLN A 112 4.27 0.79 15.83
C GLN A 112 3.50 1.44 16.99
N ASP A 113 4.14 2.38 17.71
CA ASP A 113 3.53 3.08 18.85
C ASP A 113 2.28 3.93 18.46
N ASN A 114 2.10 4.21 17.16
CA ASN A 114 0.97 5.00 16.64
C ASN A 114 0.02 4.20 15.75
N ALA A 115 0.13 2.87 15.72
CA ALA A 115 -0.65 1.99 14.84
C ALA A 115 -0.63 2.49 13.39
N ILE A 116 0.58 2.70 12.86
CA ILE A 116 0.87 3.03 11.46
C ILE A 116 1.58 1.82 10.86
N ASP A 117 1.05 1.29 9.79
CA ASP A 117 1.64 0.18 9.07
C ASP A 117 2.81 0.64 8.19
N LEU A 118 3.79 -0.24 7.98
CA LEU A 118 4.96 0.05 7.16
C LEU A 118 5.00 -0.86 5.94
N ALA A 119 5.24 -0.27 4.78
CA ALA A 119 5.55 -0.95 3.54
C ALA A 119 6.97 -0.56 3.11
N ILE A 120 7.93 -1.41 3.44
CA ILE A 120 9.35 -1.14 3.24
C ILE A 120 9.83 -1.94 2.04
N SER A 121 10.40 -1.28 1.03
CA SER A 121 11.00 -1.92 -0.13
C SER A 121 12.48 -2.20 0.13
N ASN A 122 12.93 -3.39 -0.21
CA ASN A 122 14.34 -3.78 -0.09
C ASN A 122 14.82 -4.45 -1.39
N PRO A 123 15.79 -3.86 -2.11
CA PRO A 123 16.45 -2.60 -1.81
C PRO A 123 15.64 -1.36 -2.22
N CYS A 124 14.67 -1.45 -3.12
CA CYS A 124 13.95 -0.32 -3.67
C CYS A 124 12.63 -0.74 -4.32
N ILE A 125 11.73 0.24 -4.57
CA ILE A 125 10.43 0.02 -5.20
C ILE A 125 10.55 -0.61 -6.60
N GLU A 126 11.63 -0.36 -7.32
CA GLU A 126 11.85 -0.94 -8.65
C GLU A 126 11.94 -2.47 -8.63
N LEU A 127 12.32 -3.08 -7.50
CA LEU A 127 12.22 -4.54 -7.36
C LEU A 127 10.76 -5.00 -7.43
N TRP A 128 9.85 -4.29 -6.76
CA TRP A 128 8.43 -4.59 -6.85
C TRP A 128 7.91 -4.44 -8.29
N LEU A 129 8.30 -3.36 -8.98
CA LEU A 129 7.94 -3.16 -10.39
C LEU A 129 8.47 -4.30 -11.28
N LEU A 130 9.68 -4.78 -11.02
CA LEU A 130 10.30 -5.89 -11.77
C LEU A 130 9.51 -7.20 -11.59
N LEU A 131 8.94 -7.45 -10.41
CA LEU A 131 8.15 -8.66 -10.14
C LEU A 131 6.89 -8.80 -11.01
N HIS A 132 6.42 -7.73 -11.65
CA HIS A 132 5.33 -7.80 -12.62
C HIS A 132 5.71 -8.59 -13.86
N PHE A 133 6.99 -8.63 -14.20
CA PHE A 133 7.52 -9.22 -15.45
C PHE A 133 8.26 -10.54 -15.24
N ARG A 134 8.91 -10.71 -14.09
CA ARG A 134 9.76 -11.88 -13.84
C ARG A 134 9.83 -12.22 -12.35
N ASP A 135 10.35 -13.42 -12.09
CA ASP A 135 10.58 -13.89 -10.72
C ASP A 135 11.67 -13.07 -10.01
N ASN A 136 11.64 -13.12 -8.68
CA ASN A 136 12.57 -12.40 -7.83
C ASN A 136 14.03 -12.81 -8.16
N PRO A 137 14.88 -11.87 -8.56
CA PRO A 137 16.28 -12.17 -8.91
C PRO A 137 17.17 -12.44 -7.69
N GLY A 138 16.61 -12.42 -6.47
CA GLY A 138 17.37 -12.47 -5.22
C GLY A 138 17.97 -11.12 -4.83
N MET A 139 18.91 -11.16 -3.89
CA MET A 139 19.60 -9.94 -3.42
C MET A 139 20.42 -9.33 -4.55
N GLN A 140 20.11 -8.11 -4.90
CA GLN A 140 20.76 -7.34 -5.94
C GLN A 140 20.96 -5.90 -5.48
N HIS A 141 21.98 -5.24 -6.00
CA HIS A 141 22.14 -3.80 -5.82
C HIS A 141 21.04 -3.04 -6.60
N ARG A 142 20.59 -1.89 -6.08
CA ARG A 142 19.55 -1.04 -6.69
C ARG A 142 19.77 -0.79 -8.19
N SER A 143 21.02 -0.45 -8.59
CA SER A 143 21.36 -0.20 -9.99
C SER A 143 21.12 -1.41 -10.90
N ALA A 144 21.39 -2.63 -10.42
CA ALA A 144 21.17 -3.85 -11.18
C ALA A 144 19.66 -4.14 -11.34
N ILE A 145 18.84 -3.85 -10.33
CA ILE A 145 17.37 -3.96 -10.40
C ILE A 145 16.83 -3.00 -11.46
N VAL A 146 17.23 -1.73 -11.43
CA VAL A 146 16.80 -0.73 -12.43
C VAL A 146 17.22 -1.14 -13.85
N GLN A 147 18.45 -1.62 -14.02
CA GLN A 147 18.92 -2.10 -15.32
C GLN A 147 18.09 -3.29 -15.84
N ARG A 148 17.69 -4.21 -14.96
CA ARG A 148 16.82 -5.34 -15.31
C ARG A 148 15.40 -4.89 -15.64
N LEU A 149 14.86 -3.93 -14.89
CA LEU A 149 13.53 -3.36 -15.15
C LEU A 149 13.47 -2.72 -16.54
N ARG A 150 14.53 -2.01 -16.95
CA ARG A 150 14.63 -1.42 -18.29
C ARG A 150 14.64 -2.41 -19.45
N GLN A 151 14.89 -3.70 -19.20
CA GLN A 151 14.74 -4.74 -20.23
C GLN A 151 13.26 -4.97 -20.59
N TYR A 152 12.34 -4.68 -19.67
CA TYR A 152 10.89 -4.82 -19.86
C TYR A 152 10.21 -3.46 -20.10
N VAL A 153 10.76 -2.40 -19.52
CA VAL A 153 10.28 -1.02 -19.63
C VAL A 153 11.45 -0.13 -20.04
N PRO A 154 11.83 -0.10 -21.33
CA PRO A 154 13.04 0.61 -21.81
C PRO A 154 13.05 2.10 -21.44
N GLU A 155 11.88 2.76 -21.48
CA GLU A 155 11.72 4.18 -21.19
C GLU A 155 11.59 4.48 -19.69
N PHE A 156 11.85 3.50 -18.81
CA PHE A 156 11.72 3.71 -17.37
C PHE A 156 12.65 4.83 -16.88
N ASN A 157 12.04 5.91 -16.42
CA ASN A 157 12.66 7.14 -15.92
C ASN A 157 12.06 7.58 -14.58
N LYS A 158 11.62 6.62 -13.74
CA LYS A 158 10.86 6.75 -12.50
C LYS A 158 9.36 7.00 -12.67
N HIS A 159 8.87 7.39 -13.85
CA HIS A 159 7.44 7.48 -14.12
C HIS A 159 6.81 6.09 -14.32
N VAL A 160 5.58 5.95 -13.83
CA VAL A 160 4.84 4.68 -13.83
C VAL A 160 3.46 4.88 -14.47
N ASP A 161 3.26 4.30 -15.65
CA ASP A 161 1.93 4.12 -16.22
C ASP A 161 1.40 2.74 -15.82
N PHE A 162 0.70 2.69 -14.68
CA PHE A 162 0.21 1.43 -14.11
C PHE A 162 -0.71 0.71 -15.06
N ASP A 163 -1.68 1.41 -15.63
CA ASP A 163 -2.76 0.83 -16.43
C ASP A 163 -2.21 0.16 -17.69
N LYS A 164 -1.21 0.74 -18.34
CA LYS A 164 -0.59 0.18 -19.55
C LYS A 164 0.47 -0.87 -19.28
N THR A 165 1.24 -0.69 -18.21
CA THR A 165 2.51 -1.41 -18.06
C THR A 165 2.45 -2.48 -16.98
N TYR A 166 1.73 -2.25 -15.88
CA TYR A 166 1.83 -3.07 -14.67
C TYR A 166 0.56 -3.82 -14.30
N ASP A 167 -0.63 -3.35 -14.70
CA ASP A 167 -1.92 -3.92 -14.30
C ASP A 167 -2.02 -5.41 -14.65
N ALA A 168 -1.68 -5.79 -15.88
CA ALA A 168 -1.71 -7.19 -16.33
C ALA A 168 -0.79 -8.12 -15.54
N GLY A 169 0.30 -7.60 -14.98
CA GLY A 169 1.30 -8.34 -14.19
C GLY A 169 1.07 -8.33 -12.68
N TYR A 170 0.04 -7.63 -12.19
CA TYR A 170 -0.15 -7.40 -10.76
C TYR A 170 -0.32 -8.70 -9.96
N ALA A 171 -1.21 -9.61 -10.40
CA ALA A 171 -1.45 -10.88 -9.71
C ALA A 171 -0.19 -11.75 -9.64
N GLN A 172 0.61 -11.76 -10.71
CA GLN A 172 1.89 -12.47 -10.77
C GLN A 172 2.92 -11.83 -9.83
N ALA A 173 2.98 -10.51 -9.75
CA ALA A 173 3.88 -9.82 -8.83
C ALA A 173 3.58 -10.19 -7.37
N VAL A 174 2.30 -10.22 -6.99
CA VAL A 174 1.85 -10.65 -5.66
C VAL A 174 2.27 -12.09 -5.36
N ALA A 175 2.08 -13.02 -6.31
CA ALA A 175 2.49 -14.42 -6.16
C ALA A 175 4.02 -14.56 -6.03
N ARG A 176 4.79 -13.92 -6.91
CA ARG A 176 6.26 -13.96 -6.92
C ARG A 176 6.90 -13.37 -5.68
N LYS A 177 6.22 -12.41 -5.04
CA LYS A 177 6.67 -11.89 -3.75
C LYS A 177 6.56 -12.95 -2.66
N ALA A 178 5.47 -13.72 -2.63
CA ALA A 178 5.27 -14.79 -1.66
C ALA A 178 6.34 -15.91 -1.79
N ASP A 179 6.84 -16.14 -3.01
CA ASP A 179 7.85 -17.17 -3.32
C ASP A 179 9.30 -16.67 -3.19
N GLY A 180 9.53 -15.50 -2.63
CA GLY A 180 10.88 -14.93 -2.44
C GLY A 180 11.79 -15.84 -1.61
N PRO A 181 13.12 -15.72 -1.73
CA PRO A 181 14.11 -16.62 -1.12
C PRO A 181 14.04 -16.74 0.42
N GLY A 182 13.22 -15.94 1.08
CA GLY A 182 12.91 -16.04 2.50
C GLY A 182 11.70 -16.93 2.84
N SER A 183 10.91 -17.38 1.86
CA SER A 183 9.72 -18.24 2.07
C SER A 183 10.03 -19.73 2.00
N ARG A 184 11.17 -20.12 1.43
CA ARG A 184 11.67 -21.51 1.50
C ARG A 184 12.67 -21.59 2.64
N GLU A 185 12.38 -22.41 3.65
CA GLU A 185 13.32 -22.77 4.70
C GLU A 185 14.67 -23.17 4.07
N SER A 186 15.61 -22.24 3.99
CA SER A 186 16.97 -22.55 3.63
C SER A 186 17.59 -23.31 4.81
N LYS A 187 17.86 -24.61 4.63
CA LYS A 187 18.69 -25.41 5.52
C LYS A 187 20.14 -24.89 5.48
N GLY A 188 20.37 -23.72 6.05
CA GLY A 188 21.66 -23.10 6.22
C GLY A 188 21.52 -21.93 7.19
N ALA A 189 22.36 -21.88 8.24
CA ALA A 189 22.30 -20.84 9.24
C ALA A 189 22.41 -19.45 8.60
N PRO A 190 21.50 -18.52 8.91
CA PRO A 190 21.56 -17.15 8.38
C PRO A 190 22.78 -16.41 8.99
N PRO A 191 23.37 -15.45 8.28
CA PRO A 191 24.37 -14.57 8.87
C PRO A 191 23.79 -13.82 10.06
N GLN A 192 24.59 -13.69 11.13
CA GLN A 192 24.21 -13.29 12.49
C GLN A 192 23.70 -11.85 12.69
N SER A 193 23.32 -11.11 11.66
CA SER A 193 22.86 -9.72 11.76
C SER A 193 21.58 -9.40 10.98
N TYR A 194 20.76 -10.40 10.64
CA TYR A 194 19.49 -10.16 9.96
C TYR A 194 18.35 -10.04 10.98
N ASP A 195 17.89 -8.81 11.14
CA ASP A 195 16.67 -8.50 11.91
C ASP A 195 15.48 -9.20 11.22
N ARG A 196 14.89 -10.22 11.87
CA ARG A 196 13.79 -11.05 11.31
C ARG A 196 12.51 -10.26 11.02
N ASP A 197 12.42 -9.03 11.54
CA ASP A 197 11.24 -8.17 11.39
C ASP A 197 11.25 -7.35 10.09
N VAL A 198 12.30 -7.46 9.25
CA VAL A 198 12.49 -6.68 8.00
C VAL A 198 12.52 -7.58 6.76
N GLN A 199 11.85 -8.71 6.75
CA GLN A 199 11.73 -9.54 5.55
C GLN A 199 10.57 -9.08 4.65
N THR A 200 10.65 -7.86 4.13
CA THR A 200 9.79 -7.45 3.02
C THR A 200 10.65 -7.20 1.78
N TYR A 201 10.89 -8.26 1.02
CA TYR A 201 11.36 -8.13 -0.34
C TYR A 201 10.21 -7.56 -1.20
N GLY A 202 10.36 -6.31 -1.63
CA GLY A 202 9.31 -5.58 -2.35
C GLY A 202 8.29 -4.89 -1.41
N THR A 203 7.52 -3.98 -1.97
CA THR A 203 6.46 -3.24 -1.26
C THR A 203 5.54 -4.19 -0.52
N ASP A 204 5.24 -3.92 0.76
CA ASP A 204 4.45 -4.81 1.58
C ASP A 204 3.09 -5.12 0.94
N SER A 205 2.88 -6.41 0.60
CA SER A 205 1.61 -6.86 0.00
C SER A 205 0.39 -6.57 0.87
N ARG A 206 0.57 -6.27 2.18
CA ARG A 206 -0.53 -5.92 3.06
C ARG A 206 -1.16 -4.58 2.66
N VAL A 207 -0.36 -3.56 2.29
CA VAL A 207 -0.92 -2.30 1.78
C VAL A 207 -1.64 -2.54 0.46
N LEU A 208 -1.02 -3.28 -0.44
CA LEU A 208 -1.59 -3.61 -1.74
C LEU A 208 -2.87 -4.44 -1.59
N ASN A 209 -2.84 -5.48 -0.76
CA ASN A 209 -4.01 -6.31 -0.44
C ASN A 209 -5.11 -5.53 0.29
N ARG A 210 -4.77 -4.51 1.10
CA ARG A 210 -5.77 -3.67 1.77
C ARG A 210 -6.49 -2.78 0.77
N ILE A 211 -5.76 -2.29 -0.25
CA ILE A 211 -6.35 -1.53 -1.37
C ILE A 211 -7.25 -2.45 -2.21
N ASP A 212 -6.83 -3.69 -2.47
CA ASP A 212 -7.49 -4.66 -3.38
C ASP A 212 -8.62 -5.46 -2.71
N LYS A 213 -8.52 -5.83 -1.44
CA LYS A 213 -9.39 -6.80 -0.72
C LYS A 213 -10.90 -6.59 -0.80
N GLN A 214 -11.41 -5.68 -1.59
CA GLN A 214 -12.85 -5.45 -1.76
C GLN A 214 -13.38 -5.64 -3.18
N SER A 215 -12.58 -6.21 -4.09
CA SER A 215 -13.08 -6.62 -5.41
C SER A 215 -13.80 -7.98 -5.37
N SER A 216 -13.69 -8.75 -4.26
CA SER A 216 -14.09 -10.16 -4.19
C SER A 216 -15.41 -10.41 -3.44
N THR A 217 -16.20 -9.39 -3.12
CA THR A 217 -17.53 -9.56 -2.51
C THR A 217 -18.58 -8.88 -3.40
N SER A 218 -18.86 -9.51 -4.51
CA SER A 218 -20.05 -9.27 -5.35
C SER A 218 -20.82 -10.56 -5.52
#